data_a5fa8e7702fc7d8b30ce880165243fc6
#
_entry.id   a5fa8e7702fc7d8b30ce880165243fc6
#
_cell.length_a   1.000
_cell.length_b   1.000
_cell.length_c   1.000
_cell.angle_alpha   90.00
_cell.angle_beta   90.00
_cell.angle_gamma   90.00
#
_symmetry.space_group_name_H-M   'P 1'
#
loop_
_entity.id
_entity.type
_entity.pdbx_description
1 polymer ?
#
loop_
_entity_poly.entity_id
_entity_poly.type
_entity_poly.pdbx_seq_one_letter_code
_entity_poly.pdbx_strand_id
1 'polypeptide(L)'
;MNVAQLFLQGDAVTQAVSLLLLAMSVGSWVVILWKSWLLRRVRSDVTRATAAFWQSASVPQALERIKAFDREALLVSLLLATKIEDAGTLATAGDRSQQLTRVLRDALHGALAKLQYGQVLLATVGATAPFVGLLGTVWGIYHALIGIASAGQVTIDKISGPVGESLIMTAAGLAVAIPAVLAYNVLGRVIARIEAELEGFARDLRELAGSQAAWPI
;
A
#
# COMPACT_ATOMS: atom_id res chain seq x y z
N MET A 1 -13.08 -17.52 -29.83
CA MET A 1 -11.78 -18.03 -29.30
C MET A 1 -11.75 -17.85 -27.80
N ASN A 2 -11.38 -18.87 -27.05
CA ASN A 2 -11.29 -18.78 -25.59
C ASN A 2 -9.96 -18.15 -25.19
N VAL A 3 -9.99 -17.26 -24.20
CA VAL A 3 -8.77 -16.62 -23.62
C VAL A 3 -7.68 -17.66 -23.27
N ALA A 4 -8.11 -18.88 -22.86
CA ALA A 4 -7.20 -19.99 -22.59
C ALA A 4 -6.43 -20.50 -23.84
N GLN A 5 -7.01 -20.42 -25.03
CA GLN A 5 -6.34 -20.81 -26.28
C GLN A 5 -5.29 -19.80 -26.71
N LEU A 6 -5.55 -18.50 -26.49
CA LEU A 6 -4.56 -17.42 -26.66
C LEU A 6 -3.31 -17.65 -25.79
N PHE A 7 -3.53 -18.14 -24.58
CA PHE A 7 -2.46 -18.43 -23.62
C PHE A 7 -1.59 -19.64 -24.02
N LEU A 8 -2.22 -20.68 -24.58
CA LEU A 8 -1.55 -21.94 -24.92
C LEU A 8 -0.89 -21.94 -26.30
N GLN A 9 -1.35 -21.08 -27.23
CA GLN A 9 -0.86 -21.01 -28.62
C GLN A 9 0.09 -19.85 -28.87
N GLY A 10 0.25 -18.92 -27.90
CA GLY A 10 1.18 -17.80 -27.99
C GLY A 10 2.62 -18.26 -27.87
N ASP A 11 3.54 -17.48 -28.46
CA ASP A 11 4.96 -17.66 -28.32
C ASP A 11 5.43 -17.39 -26.84
N ALA A 12 6.65 -17.78 -26.49
CA ALA A 12 7.19 -17.67 -25.14
C ALA A 12 7.09 -16.25 -24.55
N VAL A 13 7.25 -15.20 -25.36
CA VAL A 13 7.16 -13.80 -24.92
C VAL A 13 5.70 -13.43 -24.62
N THR A 14 4.76 -13.79 -25.48
CA THR A 14 3.33 -13.57 -25.26
C THR A 14 2.84 -14.28 -24.00
N GLN A 15 3.29 -15.52 -23.77
CA GLN A 15 3.00 -16.27 -22.55
C GLN A 15 3.57 -15.59 -21.31
N ALA A 16 4.83 -15.14 -21.37
CA ALA A 16 5.49 -14.45 -20.26
C ALA A 16 4.80 -13.13 -19.90
N VAL A 17 4.43 -12.31 -20.91
CA VAL A 17 3.69 -11.06 -20.71
C VAL A 17 2.32 -11.33 -20.07
N SER A 18 1.59 -12.32 -20.57
CA SER A 18 0.28 -12.68 -20.04
C SER A 18 0.36 -13.18 -18.59
N LEU A 19 1.36 -14.03 -18.29
CA LEU A 19 1.59 -14.52 -16.92
C LEU A 19 1.95 -13.40 -15.98
N LEU A 20 2.79 -12.46 -16.43
CA LEU A 20 3.16 -11.28 -15.65
C LEU A 20 1.94 -10.40 -15.35
N LEU A 21 1.10 -10.11 -16.36
CA LEU A 21 -0.15 -9.35 -16.15
C LEU A 21 -1.10 -10.08 -15.19
N LEU A 22 -1.21 -11.39 -15.28
CA LEU A 22 -2.01 -12.20 -14.35
C LEU A 22 -1.46 -12.10 -12.93
N ALA A 23 -0.15 -12.25 -12.74
CA ALA A 23 0.50 -12.12 -11.43
C ALA A 23 0.32 -10.72 -10.84
N MET A 24 0.47 -9.67 -11.66
CA MET A 24 0.21 -8.28 -11.26
C MET A 24 -1.26 -8.07 -10.87
N SER A 25 -2.20 -8.64 -11.60
CA SER A 25 -3.63 -8.58 -11.31
C SER A 25 -3.96 -9.25 -9.98
N VAL A 26 -3.55 -10.51 -9.81
CA VAL A 26 -3.81 -11.26 -8.56
C VAL A 26 -3.16 -10.56 -7.37
N GLY A 27 -1.89 -10.16 -7.49
CA GLY A 27 -1.16 -9.45 -6.43
C GLY A 27 -1.83 -8.14 -6.02
N SER A 28 -2.27 -7.33 -6.98
CA SER A 28 -2.98 -6.09 -6.66
C SER A 28 -4.34 -6.34 -6.00
N TRP A 29 -5.14 -7.30 -6.47
CA TRP A 29 -6.42 -7.62 -5.83
C TRP A 29 -6.25 -8.15 -4.40
N VAL A 30 -5.25 -9.00 -4.14
CA VAL A 30 -4.93 -9.47 -2.79
C VAL A 30 -4.62 -8.28 -1.88
N VAL A 31 -3.76 -7.35 -2.33
CA VAL A 31 -3.42 -6.16 -1.55
C VAL A 31 -4.63 -5.25 -1.36
N ILE A 32 -5.45 -5.02 -2.40
CA ILE A 32 -6.65 -4.17 -2.33
C ILE A 32 -7.61 -4.69 -1.27
N LEU A 33 -7.94 -5.97 -1.30
CA LEU A 33 -8.92 -6.58 -0.40
C LEU A 33 -8.40 -6.59 1.05
N TRP A 34 -7.17 -7.09 1.25
CA TRP A 34 -6.55 -7.13 2.56
C TRP A 34 -6.42 -5.73 3.18
N LYS A 35 -5.90 -4.77 2.40
CA LYS A 35 -5.68 -3.40 2.88
C LYS A 35 -6.98 -2.65 3.16
N SER A 36 -7.98 -2.84 2.32
CA SER A 36 -9.31 -2.24 2.53
C SER A 36 -9.93 -2.72 3.84
N TRP A 37 -9.82 -4.02 4.15
CA TRP A 37 -10.28 -4.58 5.41
C TRP A 37 -9.48 -4.05 6.59
N LEU A 38 -8.14 -4.08 6.49
CA LEU A 38 -7.24 -3.59 7.54
C LEU A 38 -7.51 -2.10 7.88
N LEU A 39 -7.55 -1.22 6.88
CA LEU A 39 -7.70 0.21 7.12
C LEU A 39 -9.09 0.60 7.65
N ARG A 40 -10.15 -0.12 7.25
CA ARG A 40 -11.48 0.08 7.86
C ARG A 40 -11.45 -0.22 9.35
N ARG A 41 -10.79 -1.32 9.73
CA ARG A 41 -10.63 -1.73 11.12
C ARG A 41 -9.76 -0.76 11.90
N VAL A 42 -8.57 -0.43 11.39
CA VAL A 42 -7.63 0.50 12.03
C VAL A 42 -8.28 1.85 12.31
N ARG A 43 -9.01 2.40 11.35
CA ARG A 43 -9.70 3.67 11.55
C ARG A 43 -10.66 3.63 12.76
N SER A 44 -11.45 2.57 12.87
CA SER A 44 -12.35 2.40 14.04
C SER A 44 -11.56 2.18 15.32
N ASP A 45 -10.48 1.41 15.28
CA ASP A 45 -9.63 1.11 16.43
C ASP A 45 -8.95 2.39 16.95
N VAL A 46 -8.37 3.22 16.07
CA VAL A 46 -7.74 4.50 16.44
C VAL A 46 -8.74 5.43 17.12
N THR A 47 -9.92 5.64 16.53
CA THR A 47 -10.93 6.52 17.13
C THR A 47 -11.37 6.04 18.51
N ARG A 48 -11.59 4.72 18.69
CA ARG A 48 -11.99 4.13 19.99
C ARG A 48 -10.87 4.19 21.01
N ALA A 49 -9.65 3.88 20.61
CA ALA A 49 -8.49 3.90 21.48
C ALA A 49 -8.17 5.31 21.98
N THR A 50 -8.26 6.33 21.10
CA THR A 50 -8.10 7.73 21.49
C THR A 50 -9.18 8.17 22.48
N ALA A 51 -10.44 7.80 22.26
CA ALA A 51 -11.52 8.09 23.21
C ALA A 51 -11.30 7.40 24.55
N ALA A 52 -10.85 6.13 24.55
CA ALA A 52 -10.54 5.38 25.77
C ALA A 52 -9.37 5.99 26.56
N PHE A 53 -8.38 6.56 25.88
CA PHE A 53 -7.28 7.29 26.51
C PHE A 53 -7.81 8.48 27.32
N TRP A 54 -8.56 9.36 26.68
CA TRP A 54 -9.05 10.59 27.32
C TRP A 54 -10.10 10.35 28.42
N GLN A 55 -10.76 9.20 28.44
CA GLN A 55 -11.69 8.80 29.49
C GLN A 55 -11.03 8.08 30.66
N SER A 56 -9.70 7.93 30.66
CA SER A 56 -8.96 7.24 31.71
C SER A 56 -8.50 8.22 32.80
N ALA A 57 -8.51 7.77 34.06
CA ALA A 57 -8.11 8.61 35.19
C ALA A 57 -6.57 8.68 35.38
N SER A 58 -5.82 7.74 34.79
CA SER A 58 -4.35 7.69 34.87
C SER A 58 -3.76 7.05 33.61
N VAL A 59 -2.48 7.32 33.37
CA VAL A 59 -1.74 6.79 32.20
C VAL A 59 -1.64 5.26 32.20
N PRO A 60 -1.34 4.58 33.32
CA PRO A 60 -1.37 3.11 33.36
C PRO A 60 -2.76 2.53 33.01
N GLN A 61 -3.83 3.14 33.51
CA GLN A 61 -5.18 2.73 33.18
C GLN A 61 -5.49 3.00 31.68
N ALA A 62 -5.05 4.12 31.14
CA ALA A 62 -5.18 4.45 29.73
C ALA A 62 -4.49 3.40 28.86
N LEU A 63 -3.26 3.00 29.19
CA LEU A 63 -2.50 1.97 28.47
C LEU A 63 -3.27 0.64 28.40
N GLU A 64 -3.82 0.18 29.52
CA GLU A 64 -4.59 -1.08 29.54
C GLU A 64 -5.88 -0.98 28.69
N ARG A 65 -6.58 0.16 28.75
CA ARG A 65 -7.78 0.38 27.93
C ARG A 65 -7.47 0.47 26.44
N ILE A 66 -6.40 1.15 26.06
CA ILE A 66 -5.98 1.27 24.66
C ILE A 66 -5.63 -0.11 24.09
N LYS A 67 -4.89 -0.95 24.82
CA LYS A 67 -4.53 -2.31 24.37
C LYS A 67 -5.73 -3.14 23.96
N ALA A 68 -6.90 -2.91 24.55
CA ALA A 68 -8.12 -3.63 24.20
C ALA A 68 -8.65 -3.28 22.79
N PHE A 69 -8.36 -2.08 22.28
CA PHE A 69 -8.87 -1.58 21.00
C PHE A 69 -7.77 -1.46 19.93
N ASP A 70 -6.53 -1.19 20.30
CA ASP A 70 -5.40 -0.90 19.39
C ASP A 70 -4.68 -2.19 18.98
N ARG A 71 -5.30 -2.96 18.09
CA ARG A 71 -4.80 -4.27 17.62
C ARG A 71 -3.48 -4.19 16.84
N GLU A 72 -3.26 -3.09 16.13
CA GLU A 72 -2.03 -2.86 15.36
C GLU A 72 -0.95 -2.15 16.21
N ALA A 73 -1.24 -1.88 17.47
CA ALA A 73 -0.36 -1.21 18.43
C ALA A 73 0.14 0.16 17.94
N LEU A 74 -0.72 0.95 17.27
CA LEU A 74 -0.36 2.26 16.74
C LEU A 74 -0.29 3.30 17.86
N LEU A 75 -1.35 3.43 18.67
CA LEU A 75 -1.39 4.36 19.81
C LEU A 75 -0.55 3.84 20.98
N VAL A 76 -0.56 2.53 21.20
CA VAL A 76 0.28 1.89 22.22
C VAL A 76 1.75 2.19 21.97
N SER A 77 2.23 2.11 20.71
CA SER A 77 3.63 2.44 20.37
C SER A 77 3.98 3.90 20.65
N LEU A 78 3.07 4.84 20.35
CA LEU A 78 3.24 6.26 20.66
C LEU A 78 3.28 6.50 22.18
N LEU A 79 2.38 5.88 22.94
CA LEU A 79 2.33 6.03 24.39
C LEU A 79 3.59 5.46 25.04
N LEU A 80 4.03 4.26 24.65
CA LEU A 80 5.26 3.65 25.18
C LEU A 80 6.52 4.44 24.81
N ALA A 81 6.54 5.10 23.63
CA ALA A 81 7.66 5.95 23.22
C ALA A 81 7.85 7.17 24.16
N THR A 82 6.83 7.59 24.92
CA THR A 82 6.97 8.67 25.89
C THR A 82 7.74 8.25 27.16
N LYS A 83 7.99 6.96 27.33
CA LYS A 83 8.86 6.43 28.40
C LYS A 83 10.30 6.62 28.00
N ILE A 84 10.85 7.77 28.38
CA ILE A 84 12.26 8.11 28.15
C ILE A 84 13.06 7.60 29.33
N GLU A 85 13.98 6.66 29.07
CA GLU A 85 14.96 6.20 30.07
C GLU A 85 16.25 7.03 29.93
N ASP A 86 16.79 7.49 31.07
CA ASP A 86 18.07 8.21 31.11
C ASP A 86 19.22 7.22 30.79
N ALA A 87 19.53 7.10 29.52
CA ALA A 87 20.58 6.20 29.04
C ALA A 87 21.97 6.85 28.90
N GLY A 88 22.11 8.13 29.28
CA GLY A 88 23.39 8.83 29.17
C GLY A 88 23.95 8.99 27.75
N THR A 89 23.07 8.83 26.73
CA THR A 89 23.44 8.91 25.31
C THR A 89 22.95 10.22 24.69
N LEU A 90 23.40 10.51 23.46
CA LEU A 90 22.88 11.66 22.69
C LEU A 90 21.36 11.61 22.47
N ALA A 91 20.73 10.46 22.62
CA ALA A 91 19.28 10.33 22.56
C ALA A 91 18.58 11.12 23.67
N THR A 92 19.21 11.26 24.83
CA THR A 92 18.73 12.04 25.99
C THR A 92 19.23 13.49 26.00
N ALA A 93 19.95 13.92 24.97
CA ALA A 93 20.43 15.32 24.86
C ALA A 93 19.28 16.29 24.56
N GLY A 94 19.31 17.47 25.16
CA GLY A 94 18.30 18.52 25.02
C GLY A 94 17.24 18.47 26.12
N ASP A 95 16.27 19.39 26.05
CA ASP A 95 15.16 19.41 26.99
C ASP A 95 14.18 18.24 26.77
N ARG A 96 13.33 17.98 27.77
CA ARG A 96 12.35 16.89 27.73
C ARG A 96 11.40 17.00 26.54
N SER A 97 10.99 18.20 26.14
CA SER A 97 10.09 18.42 25.00
C SER A 97 10.75 18.05 23.67
N GLN A 98 12.06 18.34 23.53
CA GLN A 98 12.82 17.94 22.35
C GLN A 98 13.04 16.43 22.28
N GLN A 99 13.30 15.79 23.43
CA GLN A 99 13.43 14.34 23.52
C GLN A 99 12.10 13.66 23.14
N LEU A 100 10.99 14.09 23.74
CA LEU A 100 9.65 13.60 23.39
C LEU A 100 9.33 13.78 21.91
N THR A 101 9.70 14.91 21.31
CA THR A 101 9.49 15.16 19.89
C THR A 101 10.21 14.14 19.00
N ARG A 102 11.45 13.76 19.36
CA ARG A 102 12.21 12.75 18.61
C ARG A 102 11.59 11.38 18.70
N VAL A 103 11.35 10.90 19.93
CA VAL A 103 10.83 9.53 20.12
C VAL A 103 9.41 9.35 19.59
N LEU A 104 8.56 10.36 19.71
CA LEU A 104 7.21 10.33 19.15
C LEU A 104 7.23 10.36 17.62
N ARG A 105 8.13 11.13 17.01
CA ARG A 105 8.33 11.14 15.56
C ARG A 105 8.74 9.76 15.05
N ASP A 106 9.71 9.13 15.70
CA ASP A 106 10.20 7.82 15.30
C ASP A 106 9.11 6.75 15.46
N ALA A 107 8.36 6.78 16.56
CA ALA A 107 7.22 5.89 16.78
C ALA A 107 6.11 6.11 15.73
N LEU A 108 5.82 7.37 15.37
CA LEU A 108 4.86 7.73 14.33
C LEU A 108 5.30 7.20 12.96
N HIS A 109 6.57 7.40 12.59
CA HIS A 109 7.10 6.87 11.33
C HIS A 109 7.00 5.33 11.28
N GLY A 110 7.29 4.65 12.40
CA GLY A 110 7.11 3.20 12.50
C GLY A 110 5.65 2.76 12.32
N ALA A 111 4.71 3.49 12.91
CA ALA A 111 3.27 3.25 12.73
C ALA A 111 2.83 3.47 11.27
N LEU A 112 3.29 4.55 10.65
CA LEU A 112 2.97 4.87 9.24
C LEU A 112 3.58 3.88 8.26
N ALA A 113 4.78 3.38 8.50
CA ALA A 113 5.40 2.35 7.67
C ALA A 113 4.54 1.08 7.59
N LYS A 114 3.93 0.65 8.72
CA LYS A 114 2.97 -0.46 8.75
C LYS A 114 1.72 -0.15 7.90
N LEU A 115 1.20 1.06 8.02
CA LEU A 115 0.02 1.50 7.27
C LEU A 115 0.30 1.68 5.77
N GLN A 116 1.50 2.01 5.37
CA GLN A 116 1.89 2.20 3.96
C GLN A 116 2.31 0.90 3.27
N TYR A 117 2.53 -0.18 4.01
CA TYR A 117 2.89 -1.47 3.42
C TYR A 117 1.89 -1.89 2.34
N GLY A 118 2.38 -2.33 1.17
CA GLY A 118 1.57 -2.70 0.01
C GLY A 118 1.19 -1.53 -0.92
N GLN A 119 1.29 -0.27 -0.50
CA GLN A 119 1.03 0.89 -1.37
C GLN A 119 2.01 0.95 -2.56
N VAL A 120 3.28 0.62 -2.32
CA VAL A 120 4.31 0.58 -3.37
C VAL A 120 3.95 -0.41 -4.47
N LEU A 121 3.41 -1.59 -4.10
CA LEU A 121 2.98 -2.59 -5.08
C LEU A 121 1.84 -2.05 -5.95
N LEU A 122 0.82 -1.44 -5.36
CA LEU A 122 -0.30 -0.86 -6.12
C LEU A 122 0.16 0.27 -7.05
N ALA A 123 1.05 1.14 -6.57
CA ALA A 123 1.63 2.20 -7.38
C ALA A 123 2.44 1.64 -8.55
N THR A 124 3.28 0.62 -8.29
CA THR A 124 4.10 -0.02 -9.32
C THR A 124 3.23 -0.72 -10.37
N VAL A 125 2.25 -1.53 -9.95
CA VAL A 125 1.34 -2.20 -10.88
C VAL A 125 0.56 -1.17 -11.71
N GLY A 126 0.02 -0.14 -11.06
CA GLY A 126 -0.72 0.92 -11.75
C GLY A 126 0.11 1.66 -12.80
N ALA A 127 1.38 1.92 -12.51
CA ALA A 127 2.28 2.61 -13.42
C ALA A 127 2.84 1.71 -14.53
N THR A 128 3.07 0.41 -14.27
CA THR A 128 3.82 -0.45 -15.21
C THR A 128 2.94 -1.39 -16.03
N ALA A 129 1.76 -1.82 -15.51
CA ALA A 129 0.91 -2.77 -16.22
C ALA A 129 0.48 -2.31 -17.63
N PRO A 130 0.19 -1.02 -17.90
CA PRO A 130 -0.10 -0.57 -19.28
C PRO A 130 1.06 -0.79 -20.23
N PHE A 131 2.30 -0.56 -19.76
CA PHE A 131 3.50 -0.75 -20.57
C PHE A 131 3.79 -2.23 -20.83
N VAL A 132 3.52 -3.09 -19.86
CA VAL A 132 3.60 -4.55 -20.03
C VAL A 132 2.57 -5.00 -21.08
N GLY A 133 1.34 -4.48 -21.04
CA GLY A 133 0.32 -4.73 -22.06
C GLY A 133 0.74 -4.23 -23.44
N LEU A 134 1.32 -3.02 -23.52
CA LEU A 134 1.83 -2.45 -24.75
C LEU A 134 2.97 -3.30 -25.33
N LEU A 135 3.90 -3.79 -24.50
CA LEU A 135 4.95 -4.71 -24.92
C LEU A 135 4.37 -5.94 -25.61
N GLY A 136 3.33 -6.54 -25.02
CA GLY A 136 2.62 -7.68 -25.61
C GLY A 136 2.00 -7.34 -26.97
N THR A 137 1.42 -6.16 -27.10
CA THR A 137 0.84 -5.69 -28.37
C THR A 137 1.90 -5.52 -29.46
N VAL A 138 3.00 -4.81 -29.15
CA VAL A 138 4.10 -4.58 -30.11
C VAL A 138 4.72 -5.89 -30.56
N TRP A 139 4.94 -6.81 -29.62
CA TRP A 139 5.50 -8.13 -29.92
C TRP A 139 4.58 -8.97 -30.80
N GLY A 140 3.29 -9.01 -30.50
CA GLY A 140 2.31 -9.77 -31.26
C GLY A 140 2.15 -9.23 -32.70
N ILE A 141 2.09 -7.91 -32.89
CA ILE A 141 2.04 -7.27 -34.21
C ILE A 141 3.32 -7.59 -34.98
N TYR A 142 4.49 -7.51 -34.38
CA TYR A 142 5.77 -7.83 -35.01
C TYR A 142 5.75 -9.27 -35.56
N HIS A 143 5.33 -10.26 -34.79
CA HIS A 143 5.23 -11.65 -35.23
C HIS A 143 4.18 -11.87 -36.31
N ALA A 144 3.04 -11.18 -36.22
CA ALA A 144 2.03 -11.20 -37.27
C ALA A 144 2.60 -10.73 -38.62
N LEU A 145 3.34 -9.63 -38.62
CA LEU A 145 3.97 -9.09 -39.85
C LEU A 145 5.02 -10.03 -40.44
N ILE A 146 5.86 -10.66 -39.62
CA ILE A 146 6.84 -11.67 -40.09
C ILE A 146 6.11 -12.87 -40.73
N GLY A 147 5.06 -13.36 -40.08
CA GLY A 147 4.26 -14.48 -40.59
C GLY A 147 3.63 -14.19 -41.96
N ILE A 148 3.16 -12.96 -42.18
CA ILE A 148 2.60 -12.52 -43.45
C ILE A 148 3.70 -12.41 -44.54
N ALA A 149 4.85 -11.81 -44.18
CA ALA A 149 5.98 -11.68 -45.11
C ALA A 149 6.47 -13.04 -45.62
N SER A 150 6.51 -14.05 -44.73
CA SER A 150 6.92 -15.42 -45.07
C SER A 150 5.88 -16.18 -45.91
N ALA A 151 4.60 -15.85 -45.81
CA ALA A 151 3.53 -16.53 -46.53
C ALA A 151 3.32 -16.05 -47.98
N GLY A 152 4.00 -14.98 -48.42
CA GLY A 152 3.98 -14.48 -49.79
C GLY A 152 2.65 -13.92 -50.32
N GLN A 153 1.62 -13.94 -49.52
CA GLN A 153 0.26 -13.41 -49.85
C GLN A 153 -0.28 -12.59 -48.71
N VAL A 154 -0.53 -11.32 -48.95
CA VAL A 154 -1.14 -10.38 -48.02
C VAL A 154 -2.67 -10.38 -48.21
N THR A 155 -3.40 -11.02 -47.31
CA THR A 155 -4.85 -10.92 -47.29
C THR A 155 -5.32 -10.34 -45.97
N ILE A 156 -6.39 -9.53 -45.98
CA ILE A 156 -6.94 -8.88 -44.79
C ILE A 156 -7.28 -9.91 -43.70
N ASP A 157 -7.80 -11.06 -44.08
CA ASP A 157 -8.16 -12.14 -43.15
C ASP A 157 -7.00 -12.73 -42.39
N LYS A 158 -5.78 -12.71 -42.99
CA LYS A 158 -4.54 -13.18 -42.31
C LYS A 158 -3.97 -12.16 -41.35
N ILE A 159 -4.35 -10.89 -41.49
CA ILE A 159 -3.83 -9.77 -40.66
C ILE A 159 -4.74 -9.49 -39.47
N SER A 160 -6.06 -9.48 -39.71
CA SER A 160 -7.05 -9.01 -38.74
C SER A 160 -7.08 -9.85 -37.46
N GLY A 161 -6.91 -11.17 -37.58
CA GLY A 161 -6.87 -12.07 -36.40
C GLY A 161 -5.73 -11.77 -35.44
N PRO A 162 -4.46 -11.95 -35.88
CA PRO A 162 -3.28 -11.74 -35.01
C PRO A 162 -3.15 -10.31 -34.49
N VAL A 163 -3.51 -9.29 -35.28
CA VAL A 163 -3.51 -7.90 -34.83
C VAL A 163 -4.60 -7.67 -33.78
N GLY A 164 -5.78 -8.18 -33.99
CA GLY A 164 -6.87 -8.11 -33.01
C GLY A 164 -6.52 -8.78 -31.67
N GLU A 165 -5.88 -9.95 -31.74
CA GLU A 165 -5.39 -10.67 -30.56
C GLU A 165 -4.33 -9.85 -29.80
N SER A 166 -3.41 -9.22 -30.52
CA SER A 166 -2.37 -8.37 -29.93
C SER A 166 -2.99 -7.21 -29.15
N LEU A 167 -4.03 -6.54 -29.65
CA LEU A 167 -4.70 -5.42 -28.99
C LEU A 167 -5.33 -5.82 -27.65
N ILE A 168 -5.70 -7.08 -27.46
CA ILE A 168 -6.23 -7.59 -26.17
C ILE A 168 -5.20 -7.45 -25.05
N MET A 169 -3.90 -7.56 -25.35
CA MET A 169 -2.83 -7.40 -24.34
C MET A 169 -2.79 -5.99 -23.76
N THR A 170 -2.94 -4.96 -24.59
CA THR A 170 -3.03 -3.57 -24.06
C THR A 170 -4.29 -3.38 -23.23
N ALA A 171 -5.43 -3.89 -23.67
CA ALA A 171 -6.67 -3.84 -22.91
C ALA A 171 -6.53 -4.56 -21.55
N ALA A 172 -5.88 -5.71 -21.52
CA ALA A 172 -5.58 -6.45 -20.29
C ALA A 172 -4.67 -5.64 -19.35
N GLY A 173 -3.60 -5.01 -19.87
CA GLY A 173 -2.72 -4.14 -19.10
C GLY A 173 -3.48 -2.97 -18.45
N LEU A 174 -4.38 -2.33 -19.18
CA LEU A 174 -5.24 -1.26 -18.66
C LEU A 174 -6.24 -1.78 -17.62
N ALA A 175 -6.84 -2.95 -17.86
CA ALA A 175 -7.78 -3.57 -16.92
C ALA A 175 -7.11 -3.92 -15.57
N VAL A 176 -5.82 -4.24 -15.57
CA VAL A 176 -5.03 -4.47 -14.35
C VAL A 176 -4.64 -3.14 -13.69
N ALA A 177 -4.21 -2.14 -14.46
CA ALA A 177 -3.72 -0.87 -13.94
C ALA A 177 -4.81 -0.03 -13.28
N ILE A 178 -5.98 0.07 -13.89
CA ILE A 178 -7.05 0.97 -13.44
C ILE A 178 -7.48 0.67 -12.00
N PRO A 179 -7.82 -0.57 -11.61
CA PRO A 179 -8.16 -0.87 -10.22
C PRO A 179 -7.02 -0.60 -9.25
N ALA A 180 -5.76 -0.88 -9.64
CA ALA A 180 -4.59 -0.66 -8.80
C ALA A 180 -4.38 0.83 -8.50
N VAL A 181 -4.48 1.71 -9.52
CA VAL A 181 -4.36 3.16 -9.34
C VAL A 181 -5.50 3.73 -8.50
N LEU A 182 -6.73 3.30 -8.77
CA LEU A 182 -7.89 3.74 -7.98
C LEU A 182 -7.75 3.34 -6.52
N ALA A 183 -7.35 2.10 -6.25
CA ALA A 183 -7.14 1.61 -4.90
C ALA A 183 -5.98 2.35 -4.21
N TYR A 184 -4.85 2.55 -4.89
CA TYR A 184 -3.73 3.34 -4.37
C TYR A 184 -4.19 4.72 -3.88
N ASN A 185 -4.93 5.45 -4.71
CA ASN A 185 -5.41 6.79 -4.38
C ASN A 185 -6.45 6.80 -3.25
N VAL A 186 -7.38 5.84 -3.23
CA VAL A 186 -8.41 5.76 -2.19
C VAL A 186 -7.81 5.37 -0.85
N LEU A 187 -6.99 4.31 -0.83
CA LEU A 187 -6.35 3.82 0.40
C LEU A 187 -5.33 4.84 0.93
N GLY A 188 -4.59 5.53 0.05
CA GLY A 188 -3.68 6.61 0.44
C GLY A 188 -4.39 7.74 1.19
N ARG A 189 -5.57 8.14 0.73
CA ARG A 189 -6.39 9.15 1.46
C ARG A 189 -6.87 8.67 2.82
N VAL A 190 -7.18 7.38 2.96
CA VAL A 190 -7.56 6.81 4.26
C VAL A 190 -6.36 6.79 5.20
N ILE A 191 -5.18 6.39 4.71
CA ILE A 191 -3.93 6.41 5.48
C ILE A 191 -3.61 7.83 5.95
N ALA A 192 -3.68 8.83 5.07
CA ALA A 192 -3.41 10.22 5.44
C ALA A 192 -4.36 10.77 6.53
N ARG A 193 -5.61 10.30 6.57
CA ARG A 193 -6.53 10.66 7.67
C ARG A 193 -6.12 10.02 9.00
N ILE A 194 -5.74 8.74 8.98
CA ILE A 194 -5.26 8.04 10.18
C ILE A 194 -3.96 8.70 10.66
N GLU A 195 -3.07 9.06 9.75
CA GLU A 195 -1.83 9.80 10.03
C GLU A 195 -2.13 11.10 10.78
N ALA A 196 -3.04 11.92 10.29
CA ALA A 196 -3.42 13.17 10.94
C ALA A 196 -4.00 12.94 12.37
N GLU A 197 -4.78 11.87 12.57
CA GLU A 197 -5.29 11.51 13.90
C GLU A 197 -4.15 11.09 14.85
N LEU A 198 -3.18 10.29 14.37
CA LEU A 198 -2.01 9.86 15.14
C LEU A 198 -1.06 11.03 15.44
N GLU A 199 -0.85 11.96 14.49
CA GLU A 199 -0.07 13.18 14.70
C GLU A 199 -0.71 14.08 15.78
N GLY A 200 -2.03 14.25 15.73
CA GLY A 200 -2.77 14.98 16.75
C GLY A 200 -2.56 14.36 18.13
N PHE A 201 -2.75 13.05 18.24
CA PHE A 201 -2.54 12.31 19.47
C PHE A 201 -1.08 12.39 19.99
N ALA A 202 -0.09 12.29 19.10
CA ALA A 202 1.32 12.44 19.46
C ALA A 202 1.65 13.84 19.98
N ARG A 203 1.02 14.89 19.42
CA ARG A 203 1.15 16.26 19.90
C ARG A 203 0.59 16.41 21.31
N ASP A 204 -0.60 15.90 21.54
CA ASP A 204 -1.24 15.91 22.87
C ASP A 204 -0.40 15.15 23.89
N LEU A 205 0.13 13.97 23.55
CA LEU A 205 1.04 13.21 24.41
C LEU A 205 2.30 14.00 24.75
N ARG A 206 2.90 14.72 23.78
CA ARG A 206 4.07 15.54 24.03
C ARG A 206 3.78 16.65 25.03
N GLU A 207 2.64 17.32 24.93
CA GLU A 207 2.23 18.39 25.85
C GLU A 207 1.98 17.84 27.24
N LEU A 208 1.26 16.74 27.37
CA LEU A 208 0.95 16.09 28.65
C LEU A 208 2.24 15.57 29.35
N ALA A 209 3.08 14.82 28.63
CA ALA A 209 4.30 14.24 29.19
C ALA A 209 5.40 15.29 29.41
N GLY A 210 5.37 16.41 28.70
CA GLY A 210 6.28 17.54 28.87
C GLY A 210 5.94 18.42 30.07
N SER A 211 4.65 18.53 30.41
CA SER A 211 4.17 19.35 31.53
C SER A 211 4.29 18.67 32.91
N GLN A 212 4.43 17.35 32.94
CA GLN A 212 4.50 16.57 34.19
C GLN A 212 5.98 16.22 34.53
N ALA A 213 6.43 16.58 35.73
CA ALA A 213 7.78 16.26 36.23
C ALA A 213 8.00 14.74 36.40
N ALA A 214 6.94 13.97 36.65
CA ALA A 214 6.94 12.51 36.68
C ALA A 214 5.79 12.01 35.80
N TRP A 215 6.12 11.50 34.60
CA TRP A 215 5.15 10.85 33.72
C TRP A 215 5.03 9.37 34.09
N PRO A 216 3.93 8.91 34.69
CA PRO A 216 3.81 7.55 35.23
C PRO A 216 3.40 6.58 34.12
N ILE A 217 4.35 5.92 33.48
CA ILE A 217 4.09 4.78 32.61
C ILE A 217 4.65 3.52 33.22
#